data_59179fde30db83a5964e26541db56ab3
#
_entry.id   59179fde30db83a5964e26541db56ab3
#
_cell.length_a   1.000
_cell.length_b   1.000
_cell.length_c   1.000
_cell.angle_alpha   90.00
_cell.angle_beta   90.00
_cell.angle_gamma   90.00
#
_symmetry.space_group_name_H-M   'P 1'
#
loop_
_entity.id
_entity.type
_entity.pdbx_description
1 polymer ?
#
loop_
_entity_poly.entity_id
_entity_poly.type
_entity_poly.pdbx_seq_one_letter_code
_entity_poly.pdbx_strand_id
1 'polypeptide(L)'
;MRKLRSLTGMSVICGSHRIGRVLQAELTGDLRQLSGIWVGAGLLGTRFIPSESLEMLGQVAVMAEDSGKRRPMRSAPLLKRAVSTDGRRMGAITGAEIDELSFSVCALELSAGLWDDLIHHRQRVTRYTVNPDNGEVVIEPAEATREEGEHEGWIDEGPDHRYADRRIGGDGVRHHELADGEALEPEGPADGQLDLRQGG
;
A
#
# COMPACT_ATOMS: atom_id res chain seq x y z
N MET A 1 1.68 -12.21 -3.34
CA MET A 1 0.70 -11.18 -2.85
C MET A 1 0.98 -9.85 -3.52
N ARG A 2 -0.05 -9.15 -3.94
CA ARG A 2 0.06 -7.91 -4.71
C ARG A 2 -0.93 -6.85 -4.21
N LYS A 3 -0.49 -5.61 -4.16
CA LYS A 3 -1.39 -4.48 -3.86
C LYS A 3 -2.34 -4.25 -5.02
N LEU A 4 -3.63 -4.13 -4.74
CA LEU A 4 -4.67 -3.92 -5.75
C LEU A 4 -4.37 -2.72 -6.65
N ARG A 5 -3.88 -1.62 -6.06
CA ARG A 5 -3.53 -0.40 -6.80
C ARG A 5 -2.39 -0.59 -7.81
N SER A 6 -1.50 -1.58 -7.62
CA SER A 6 -0.39 -1.83 -8.55
C SER A 6 -0.83 -2.47 -9.87
N LEU A 7 -2.07 -2.94 -9.95
CA LEU A 7 -2.66 -3.43 -11.21
C LEU A 7 -2.96 -2.28 -12.16
N THR A 8 -3.27 -1.08 -11.64
CA THR A 8 -3.62 0.08 -12.48
C THR A 8 -2.47 0.45 -13.42
N GLY A 9 -2.79 0.62 -14.70
CA GLY A 9 -1.83 0.90 -15.76
C GLY A 9 -1.16 -0.32 -16.38
N MET A 10 -1.29 -1.51 -15.79
CA MET A 10 -0.73 -2.73 -16.36
C MET A 10 -1.38 -3.07 -17.69
N SER A 11 -0.60 -3.64 -18.60
CA SER A 11 -1.12 -4.15 -19.88
C SER A 11 -2.00 -5.38 -19.63
N VAL A 12 -3.09 -5.50 -20.40
CA VAL A 12 -3.94 -6.68 -20.41
C VAL A 12 -3.75 -7.39 -21.75
N ILE A 13 -3.43 -8.68 -21.66
CA ILE A 13 -3.13 -9.55 -22.82
C ILE A 13 -4.18 -10.66 -22.85
N CYS A 14 -4.77 -10.86 -24.02
CA CYS A 14 -5.70 -11.95 -24.30
C CYS A 14 -5.14 -12.76 -25.48
N GLY A 15 -4.72 -13.99 -25.20
CA GLY A 15 -3.94 -14.78 -26.15
C GLY A 15 -2.63 -14.09 -26.53
N SER A 16 -2.45 -13.77 -27.82
CA SER A 16 -1.26 -13.06 -28.32
C SER A 16 -1.43 -11.53 -28.45
N HIS A 17 -2.59 -11.00 -28.10
CA HIS A 17 -2.93 -9.60 -28.35
C HIS A 17 -3.08 -8.79 -27.08
N ARG A 18 -2.49 -7.60 -27.09
CA ARG A 18 -2.73 -6.61 -26.05
C ARG A 18 -4.06 -5.91 -26.31
N ILE A 19 -5.01 -6.03 -25.37
CA ILE A 19 -6.37 -5.49 -25.51
C ILE A 19 -6.55 -4.13 -24.82
N GLY A 20 -5.62 -3.73 -23.95
CA GLY A 20 -5.71 -2.46 -23.26
C GLY A 20 -4.81 -2.35 -22.05
N ARG A 21 -5.20 -1.44 -21.14
CA ARG A 21 -4.56 -1.27 -19.81
C ARG A 21 -5.60 -1.31 -18.71
N VAL A 22 -5.24 -1.86 -17.58
CA VAL A 22 -6.07 -1.84 -16.36
C VAL A 22 -6.27 -0.38 -15.94
N LEU A 23 -7.53 0.03 -15.85
CA LEU A 23 -7.94 1.32 -15.28
C LEU A 23 -8.17 1.19 -13.78
N GLN A 24 -8.86 0.12 -13.38
CA GLN A 24 -9.21 -0.16 -12.00
C GLN A 24 -9.48 -1.65 -11.82
N ALA A 25 -9.15 -2.17 -10.65
CA ALA A 25 -9.60 -3.48 -10.20
C ALA A 25 -10.78 -3.30 -9.23
N GLU A 26 -11.74 -4.23 -9.30
CA GLU A 26 -12.96 -4.19 -8.50
C GLU A 26 -13.04 -5.44 -7.62
N LEU A 27 -13.38 -5.24 -6.35
CA LEU A 27 -13.57 -6.33 -5.39
C LEU A 27 -15.04 -6.71 -5.29
N THR A 28 -15.32 -7.92 -4.84
CA THR A 28 -16.66 -8.36 -4.45
C THR A 28 -17.22 -7.48 -3.31
N GLY A 29 -18.53 -7.49 -3.13
CA GLY A 29 -19.20 -6.64 -2.14
C GLY A 29 -18.73 -6.89 -0.70
N ASP A 30 -18.34 -8.13 -0.40
CA ASP A 30 -17.77 -8.58 0.88
C ASP A 30 -16.25 -8.32 1.00
N LEU A 31 -15.62 -7.78 -0.04
CA LEU A 31 -14.19 -7.51 -0.15
C LEU A 31 -13.29 -8.75 -0.01
N ARG A 32 -13.82 -9.95 -0.24
CA ARG A 32 -13.06 -11.20 -0.08
C ARG A 32 -12.32 -11.64 -1.34
N GLN A 33 -12.78 -11.19 -2.52
CA GLN A 33 -12.20 -11.61 -3.80
C GLN A 33 -12.17 -10.46 -4.81
N LEU A 34 -11.33 -10.60 -5.81
CA LEU A 34 -11.37 -9.77 -7.00
C LEU A 34 -12.63 -10.13 -7.81
N SER A 35 -13.51 -9.17 -8.05
CA SER A 35 -14.66 -9.31 -8.93
C SER A 35 -14.25 -9.26 -10.39
N GLY A 36 -13.24 -8.45 -10.72
CA GLY A 36 -12.72 -8.29 -12.06
C GLY A 36 -11.92 -7.02 -12.23
N ILE A 37 -11.60 -6.70 -13.49
CA ILE A 37 -10.83 -5.51 -13.84
C ILE A 37 -11.54 -4.69 -14.92
N TRP A 38 -11.45 -3.37 -14.79
CA TRP A 38 -11.82 -2.43 -15.82
C TRP A 38 -10.61 -2.13 -16.70
N VAL A 39 -10.80 -2.28 -18.01
CA VAL A 39 -9.75 -2.14 -19.02
C VAL A 39 -10.08 -1.01 -19.96
N GLY A 40 -9.15 -0.09 -20.14
CA GLY A 40 -9.22 0.95 -21.14
C GLY A 40 -8.65 0.46 -22.47
N ALA A 41 -9.47 0.43 -23.49
CA ALA A 41 -9.11 -0.03 -24.85
C ALA A 41 -8.97 1.14 -25.83
N GLY A 42 -8.54 2.31 -25.38
CA GLY A 42 -8.40 3.51 -26.18
C GLY A 42 -9.72 3.99 -26.79
N LEU A 43 -9.75 4.19 -28.10
CA LEU A 43 -10.98 4.61 -28.82
C LEU A 43 -12.12 3.58 -28.75
N LEU A 44 -11.82 2.35 -28.37
CA LEU A 44 -12.82 1.28 -28.20
C LEU A 44 -13.57 1.38 -26.85
N GLY A 45 -13.24 2.36 -26.02
CA GLY A 45 -13.88 2.63 -24.74
C GLY A 45 -13.41 1.71 -23.62
N THR A 46 -14.27 1.48 -22.62
CA THR A 46 -13.96 0.64 -21.46
C THR A 46 -14.62 -0.73 -21.57
N ARG A 47 -13.94 -1.72 -20.98
CA ARG A 47 -14.41 -3.10 -20.88
C ARG A 47 -14.27 -3.58 -19.46
N PHE A 48 -15.15 -4.45 -19.04
CA PHE A 48 -15.03 -5.19 -17.79
C PHE A 48 -14.70 -6.64 -18.09
N ILE A 49 -13.63 -7.12 -17.49
CA ILE A 49 -13.19 -8.52 -17.54
C ILE A 49 -13.42 -9.09 -16.13
N PRO A 50 -14.34 -10.03 -15.97
CA PRO A 50 -14.58 -10.65 -14.67
C PRO A 50 -13.41 -11.55 -14.27
N SER A 51 -13.27 -11.81 -12.98
CA SER A 51 -12.15 -12.58 -12.44
C SER A 51 -12.08 -14.01 -13.00
N GLU A 52 -13.23 -14.59 -13.31
CA GLU A 52 -13.32 -15.94 -13.92
C GLU A 52 -12.69 -16.02 -15.31
N SER A 53 -12.56 -14.87 -16.00
CA SER A 53 -11.90 -14.76 -17.31
C SER A 53 -10.44 -14.31 -17.20
N LEU A 54 -9.91 -14.18 -15.98
CA LEU A 54 -8.49 -13.89 -15.74
C LEU A 54 -7.72 -15.19 -15.53
N GLU A 55 -6.64 -15.37 -16.27
CA GLU A 55 -5.74 -16.52 -16.10
C GLU A 55 -4.73 -16.24 -14.95
N MET A 56 -4.15 -15.04 -14.95
CA MET A 56 -3.07 -14.71 -14.03
C MET A 56 -2.87 -13.20 -13.92
N LEU A 57 -2.53 -12.76 -12.70
CA LEU A 57 -2.03 -11.41 -12.43
C LEU A 57 -0.49 -11.42 -12.46
N GLY A 58 0.07 -11.40 -13.67
CA GLY A 58 1.52 -11.44 -13.86
C GLY A 58 2.21 -10.15 -13.39
N GLN A 59 3.54 -10.14 -13.32
CA GLN A 59 4.31 -9.01 -12.78
C GLN A 59 4.26 -7.76 -13.67
N VAL A 60 4.19 -7.93 -14.99
CA VAL A 60 4.19 -6.86 -15.99
C VAL A 60 2.89 -6.74 -16.75
N ALA A 61 2.07 -7.78 -16.77
CA ALA A 61 0.80 -7.81 -17.49
C ALA A 61 -0.20 -8.71 -16.78
N VAL A 62 -1.48 -8.45 -17.01
CA VAL A 62 -2.58 -9.32 -16.64
C VAL A 62 -2.93 -10.18 -17.86
N MET A 63 -3.02 -11.49 -17.65
CA MET A 63 -3.42 -12.44 -18.68
C MET A 63 -4.92 -12.74 -18.54
N ALA A 64 -5.64 -12.73 -19.66
CA ALA A 64 -7.07 -12.99 -19.71
C ALA A 64 -7.41 -13.94 -20.86
N GLU A 65 -8.41 -14.80 -20.64
CA GLU A 65 -8.94 -15.72 -21.64
C GLU A 65 -9.79 -15.02 -22.68
N ASP A 66 -10.53 -14.00 -22.26
CA ASP A 66 -11.36 -13.20 -23.16
C ASP A 66 -11.16 -11.68 -22.98
N SER A 67 -11.66 -10.92 -23.94
CA SER A 67 -11.50 -9.46 -23.97
C SER A 67 -12.52 -8.70 -23.13
N GLY A 68 -13.39 -9.39 -22.41
CA GLY A 68 -14.42 -8.81 -21.57
C GLY A 68 -15.55 -8.12 -22.34
N LYS A 69 -16.58 -7.69 -21.60
CA LYS A 69 -17.76 -7.00 -22.15
C LYS A 69 -17.60 -5.49 -22.10
N ARG A 70 -17.98 -4.82 -23.20
CA ARG A 70 -18.04 -3.35 -23.24
C ARG A 70 -19.08 -2.85 -22.25
N ARG A 71 -18.65 -2.01 -21.32
CA ARG A 71 -19.53 -1.37 -20.32
C ARG A 71 -18.98 0.02 -19.98
N PRO A 72 -19.83 0.99 -19.70
CA PRO A 72 -19.37 2.25 -19.10
C PRO A 72 -18.87 1.97 -17.69
N MET A 73 -17.68 2.45 -17.39
CA MET A 73 -17.10 2.31 -16.05
C MET A 73 -17.92 3.10 -15.05
N ARG A 74 -18.47 2.43 -14.05
CA ARG A 74 -19.24 3.03 -12.95
C ARG A 74 -18.58 2.79 -11.59
N SER A 75 -17.41 2.18 -11.60
CA SER A 75 -16.73 1.80 -10.36
C SER A 75 -16.24 3.05 -9.63
N ALA A 76 -16.52 3.11 -8.35
CA ALA A 76 -15.93 4.08 -7.45
C ALA A 76 -14.61 3.52 -6.88
N PRO A 77 -13.65 4.38 -6.51
CA PRO A 77 -12.46 3.92 -5.81
C PRO A 77 -12.86 3.18 -4.53
N LEU A 78 -12.02 2.20 -4.13
CA LEU A 78 -12.21 1.50 -2.88
C LEU A 78 -11.97 2.47 -1.72
N LEU A 79 -13.05 3.06 -1.23
CA LEU A 79 -13.04 3.98 -0.10
C LEU A 79 -14.24 3.65 0.79
N LYS A 80 -14.07 2.69 1.69
CA LYS A 80 -15.10 2.26 2.62
C LYS A 80 -14.76 2.68 4.04
N ARG A 81 -15.79 3.13 4.78
CA ARG A 81 -15.63 3.47 6.19
C ARG A 81 -15.28 2.21 6.99
N ALA A 82 -14.29 2.34 7.87
CA ALA A 82 -13.86 1.29 8.77
C ALA A 82 -14.25 1.66 10.22
N VAL A 83 -14.85 0.70 10.90
CA VAL A 83 -15.27 0.81 12.30
C VAL A 83 -14.79 -0.42 13.08
N SER A 84 -14.58 -0.25 14.38
CA SER A 84 -14.31 -1.37 15.29
C SER A 84 -15.62 -2.09 15.65
N THR A 85 -15.54 -3.20 16.32
CA THR A 85 -16.69 -4.01 16.76
C THR A 85 -17.64 -3.26 17.71
N ASP A 86 -17.15 -2.27 18.44
CA ASP A 86 -17.91 -1.35 19.29
C ASP A 86 -18.47 -0.12 18.53
N GLY A 87 -18.32 -0.07 17.19
CA GLY A 87 -18.84 0.99 16.35
C GLY A 87 -17.97 2.25 16.30
N ARG A 88 -16.80 2.27 16.92
CA ARG A 88 -15.87 3.41 16.89
C ARG A 88 -15.23 3.53 15.51
N ARG A 89 -15.20 4.73 14.95
CA ARG A 89 -14.53 5.00 13.66
C ARG A 89 -13.03 4.77 13.77
N MET A 90 -12.50 3.92 12.89
CA MET A 90 -11.07 3.60 12.80
C MET A 90 -10.37 4.28 11.60
N GLY A 91 -11.14 4.67 10.59
CA GLY A 91 -10.58 5.28 9.40
C GLY A 91 -11.33 4.90 8.13
N ALA A 92 -10.58 4.67 7.06
CA ALA A 92 -11.12 4.23 5.77
C ALA A 92 -10.25 3.13 5.15
N ILE A 93 -10.89 2.17 4.50
CA ILE A 93 -10.21 1.20 3.65
C ILE A 93 -9.84 1.89 2.34
N THR A 94 -8.56 1.94 2.02
CA THR A 94 -8.01 2.63 0.86
C THR A 94 -7.34 1.72 -0.15
N GLY A 95 -7.17 0.45 0.19
CA GLY A 95 -6.53 -0.55 -0.67
C GLY A 95 -6.74 -1.96 -0.16
N ALA A 96 -6.22 -2.91 -0.92
CA ALA A 96 -6.21 -4.32 -0.58
C ALA A 96 -4.94 -4.99 -1.13
N GLU A 97 -4.56 -6.08 -0.48
CA GLU A 97 -3.56 -7.02 -0.98
C GLU A 97 -4.27 -8.30 -1.43
N ILE A 98 -3.98 -8.74 -2.63
CA ILE A 98 -4.59 -9.92 -3.25
C ILE A 98 -3.56 -10.99 -3.55
N ASP A 99 -3.98 -12.22 -3.50
CA ASP A 99 -3.21 -13.35 -4.03
C ASP A 99 -3.30 -13.37 -5.55
N GLU A 100 -2.18 -13.61 -6.22
CA GLU A 100 -2.05 -13.50 -7.68
C GLU A 100 -2.66 -14.70 -8.44
N LEU A 101 -2.90 -15.81 -7.76
CA LEU A 101 -3.42 -17.04 -8.34
C LEU A 101 -4.89 -17.27 -7.99
N SER A 102 -5.22 -17.15 -6.71
CA SER A 102 -6.60 -17.36 -6.24
C SER A 102 -7.48 -16.11 -6.35
N PHE A 103 -6.88 -14.93 -6.58
CA PHE A 103 -7.53 -13.63 -6.60
C PHE A 103 -8.23 -13.26 -5.29
N SER A 104 -7.92 -13.98 -4.22
CA SER A 104 -8.47 -13.76 -2.89
C SER A 104 -7.81 -12.56 -2.23
N VAL A 105 -8.58 -11.79 -1.46
CA VAL A 105 -8.06 -10.68 -0.65
C VAL A 105 -7.39 -11.24 0.60
N CYS A 106 -6.08 -11.01 0.71
CA CYS A 106 -5.28 -11.44 1.85
C CYS A 106 -5.32 -10.44 3.01
N ALA A 107 -5.42 -9.14 2.69
CA ALA A 107 -5.52 -8.07 3.67
C ALA A 107 -6.14 -6.81 3.03
N LEU A 108 -6.75 -5.98 3.87
CA LEU A 108 -7.16 -4.63 3.51
C LEU A 108 -6.14 -3.61 4.02
N GLU A 109 -5.97 -2.51 3.29
CA GLU A 109 -5.16 -1.36 3.71
C GLU A 109 -6.09 -0.34 4.39
N LEU A 110 -5.91 -0.13 5.70
CA LEU A 110 -6.61 0.87 6.50
C LEU A 110 -5.77 2.14 6.60
N SER A 111 -6.38 3.27 6.31
CA SER A 111 -5.84 4.60 6.55
C SER A 111 -6.62 5.26 7.68
N ALA A 112 -5.94 5.63 8.76
CA ALA A 112 -6.54 6.35 9.88
C ALA A 112 -6.56 7.87 9.66
N GLY A 113 -5.80 8.36 8.66
CA GLY A 113 -5.71 9.76 8.26
C GLY A 113 -4.36 10.11 7.67
N LEU A 114 -4.24 11.29 7.02
CA LEU A 114 -3.02 11.68 6.32
C LEU A 114 -1.78 11.77 7.23
N TRP A 115 -1.94 12.24 8.46
CA TRP A 115 -0.85 12.36 9.43
C TRP A 115 -0.43 11.02 10.01
N ASP A 116 -1.40 10.14 10.24
CA ASP A 116 -1.16 8.80 10.77
C ASP A 116 -0.48 7.91 9.73
N ASP A 117 -0.92 8.00 8.47
CA ASP A 117 -0.31 7.29 7.32
C ASP A 117 1.16 7.70 7.07
N LEU A 118 1.51 8.95 7.41
CA LEU A 118 2.88 9.46 7.26
C LEU A 118 3.82 8.94 8.34
N ILE A 119 3.34 8.78 9.57
CA ILE A 119 4.15 8.41 10.74
C ILE A 119 4.16 6.88 10.94
N HIS A 120 3.00 6.23 10.83
CA HIS A 120 2.81 4.82 11.20
C HIS A 120 2.56 3.88 10.03
N HIS A 121 2.55 4.38 8.79
CA HIS A 121 2.19 3.64 7.59
C HIS A 121 0.73 3.15 7.62
N ARG A 122 0.24 2.68 6.47
CA ARG A 122 -1.10 2.11 6.38
C ARG A 122 -1.17 0.79 7.13
N GLN A 123 -2.16 0.68 8.00
CA GLN A 123 -2.36 -0.52 8.79
C GLN A 123 -2.93 -1.65 7.91
N ARG A 124 -2.40 -2.85 8.09
CA ARG A 124 -2.85 -4.05 7.40
C ARG A 124 -3.88 -4.77 8.23
N VAL A 125 -5.07 -5.01 7.66
CA VAL A 125 -6.21 -5.64 8.33
C VAL A 125 -6.54 -6.96 7.63
N THR A 126 -6.51 -8.06 8.38
CA THR A 126 -6.80 -9.41 7.87
C THR A 126 -8.13 -9.97 8.39
N ARG A 127 -8.59 -9.52 9.56
CA ARG A 127 -9.86 -9.94 10.17
C ARG A 127 -10.86 -8.79 10.08
N TYR A 128 -11.89 -9.00 9.29
CA TYR A 128 -12.93 -8.01 9.07
C TYR A 128 -14.21 -8.67 8.57
N THR A 129 -15.33 -8.00 8.75
CA THR A 129 -16.61 -8.29 8.11
C THR A 129 -17.12 -7.03 7.40
N VAL A 130 -17.90 -7.21 6.35
CA VAL A 130 -18.55 -6.09 5.64
C VAL A 130 -20.03 -6.13 5.97
N ASN A 131 -20.54 -5.02 6.51
CA ASN A 131 -21.96 -4.87 6.77
C ASN A 131 -22.70 -4.74 5.42
N PRO A 132 -23.64 -5.66 5.09
CA PRO A 132 -24.33 -5.66 3.80
C PRO A 132 -25.26 -4.45 3.63
N ASP A 133 -25.77 -3.86 4.71
CA ASP A 133 -26.77 -2.80 4.65
C ASP A 133 -26.16 -1.44 4.30
N ASN A 134 -25.00 -1.12 4.88
CA ASN A 134 -24.36 0.18 4.73
C ASN A 134 -22.96 0.10 4.09
N GLY A 135 -22.43 -1.09 3.86
CA GLY A 135 -21.11 -1.32 3.25
C GLY A 135 -19.92 -0.93 4.14
N GLU A 136 -20.14 -0.67 5.43
CA GLU A 136 -19.06 -0.41 6.39
C GLU A 136 -18.25 -1.68 6.64
N VAL A 137 -16.95 -1.49 6.86
CA VAL A 137 -16.03 -2.58 7.19
C VAL A 137 -15.85 -2.61 8.71
N VAL A 138 -16.34 -3.64 9.35
CA VAL A 138 -16.14 -3.88 10.77
C VAL A 138 -14.83 -4.63 10.96
N ILE A 139 -13.90 -4.01 11.67
CA ILE A 139 -12.57 -4.58 11.95
C ILE A 139 -12.63 -5.31 13.28
N GLU A 140 -12.26 -6.58 13.26
CA GLU A 140 -12.10 -7.38 14.45
C GLU A 140 -10.72 -7.09 15.07
N PRO A 141 -10.63 -6.89 16.40
CA PRO A 141 -9.34 -6.74 17.04
C PRO A 141 -8.51 -7.99 16.78
N ALA A 142 -7.24 -7.80 16.43
CA ALA A 142 -6.29 -8.90 16.47
C ALA A 142 -6.29 -9.40 17.91
N GLU A 143 -6.68 -10.64 18.12
CA GLU A 143 -6.41 -11.30 19.41
C GLU A 143 -4.90 -11.16 19.61
N ALA A 144 -4.51 -10.42 20.64
CA ALA A 144 -3.14 -10.43 21.09
C ALA A 144 -2.87 -11.90 21.46
N THR A 145 -2.17 -12.59 20.57
CA THR A 145 -1.54 -13.84 20.94
C THR A 145 -0.56 -13.45 22.03
N ARG A 146 -0.98 -13.54 23.30
CA ARG A 146 -0.05 -13.62 24.39
C ARG A 146 0.72 -14.91 24.11
N GLU A 147 1.86 -14.77 23.46
CA GLU A 147 2.93 -15.69 23.69
C GLU A 147 3.24 -15.54 25.18
N GLU A 148 2.65 -16.40 25.99
CA GLU A 148 3.15 -16.71 27.31
C GLU A 148 4.55 -17.26 27.06
N GLY A 149 5.52 -16.36 26.95
CA GLY A 149 6.91 -16.69 27.07
C GLY A 149 7.05 -17.27 28.46
N GLU A 150 7.14 -18.60 28.53
CA GLU A 150 7.69 -19.31 29.66
C GLU A 150 9.08 -18.72 29.90
N HIS A 151 9.13 -17.76 30.80
CA HIS A 151 10.35 -17.35 31.45
C HIS A 151 10.79 -18.55 32.30
N GLU A 152 11.46 -19.50 31.68
CA GLU A 152 12.34 -20.41 32.42
C GLU A 152 13.38 -19.52 33.11
N GLY A 153 13.19 -19.41 34.43
CA GLY A 153 14.10 -18.68 35.28
C GLY A 153 15.49 -19.32 35.22
N TRP A 154 16.37 -18.64 34.55
CA TRP A 154 17.78 -18.85 34.71
C TRP A 154 18.17 -18.30 36.08
N ILE A 155 18.31 -19.21 37.03
CA ILE A 155 18.95 -18.95 38.32
C ILE A 155 20.44 -18.82 37.97
N ASP A 156 20.90 -17.57 37.85
CA ASP A 156 22.31 -17.27 37.73
C ASP A 156 22.95 -17.32 39.13
N GLU A 157 23.49 -18.49 39.49
CA GLU A 157 24.46 -18.61 40.58
C GLU A 157 25.82 -18.10 40.08
N GLY A 158 26.02 -16.79 40.13
CA GLY A 158 27.31 -16.15 39.85
C GLY A 158 28.28 -16.27 41.03
N PRO A 159 29.54 -16.66 40.80
CA PRO A 159 30.56 -16.63 41.85
C PRO A 159 31.11 -15.24 42.06
N ASP A 160 31.21 -14.96 43.35
CA ASP A 160 31.93 -13.87 44.03
C ASP A 160 33.31 -13.58 43.42
N HIS A 161 33.52 -12.42 42.84
CA HIS A 161 34.86 -11.88 42.58
C HIS A 161 34.95 -10.43 42.99
N ARG A 162 35.46 -10.26 44.24
CA ARG A 162 36.15 -9.04 44.70
C ARG A 162 37.42 -8.86 43.88
N TYR A 163 37.59 -7.72 43.21
CA TYR A 163 38.93 -7.10 42.97
C TYR A 163 38.71 -5.63 42.69
N ALA A 164 39.09 -4.83 43.69
CA ALA A 164 40.23 -3.91 43.72
C ALA A 164 40.28 -2.79 42.69
N ASP A 165 39.92 -1.65 43.20
CA ASP A 165 40.48 -0.31 43.08
C ASP A 165 41.72 -0.15 42.17
N ARG A 166 41.62 0.65 41.11
CA ARG A 166 42.72 1.43 40.53
C ARG A 166 42.22 2.71 39.86
N ARG A 167 42.46 3.82 40.54
CA ARG A 167 42.51 5.18 40.00
C ARG A 167 43.70 5.32 39.05
N ILE A 168 43.53 5.92 37.90
CA ILE A 168 44.46 6.72 37.09
C ILE A 168 43.56 7.54 36.17
N GLY A 169 43.39 8.80 36.18
CA GLY A 169 44.22 9.96 36.06
C GLY A 169 44.63 10.17 34.59
N GLY A 170 44.06 11.16 33.85
CA GLY A 170 44.57 11.52 32.54
C GLY A 170 43.72 12.55 31.80
N ASP A 171 44.07 13.80 31.97
CA ASP A 171 43.64 14.97 31.19
C ASP A 171 43.81 14.80 29.69
N GLY A 172 42.97 15.45 28.93
CA GLY A 172 43.12 15.55 27.47
C GLY A 172 42.08 16.41 26.78
N VAL A 173 42.08 17.70 27.09
CA VAL A 173 41.44 18.75 26.30
C VAL A 173 42.09 18.81 24.91
N ARG A 174 41.35 18.73 23.84
CA ARG A 174 41.69 19.32 22.54
C ARG A 174 40.48 19.91 21.87
N HIS A 175 40.49 21.20 21.80
CA HIS A 175 39.74 22.04 20.86
C HIS A 175 40.18 21.75 19.41
N HIS A 176 39.26 21.70 18.51
CA HIS A 176 39.42 22.02 17.07
C HIS A 176 38.16 22.76 16.64
N GLU A 177 38.32 23.88 16.48
CA GLU A 177 38.37 25.05 15.59
C GLU A 177 37.64 24.83 14.26
N LEU A 178 36.79 25.79 14.00
CA LEU A 178 35.97 26.19 12.87
C LEU A 178 36.66 26.07 11.50
N ALA A 179 35.90 25.67 10.49
CA ALA A 179 36.16 26.06 9.11
C ALA A 179 34.86 26.46 8.44
N ASP A 180 34.81 27.71 8.06
CA ASP A 180 33.85 28.38 7.21
C ASP A 180 33.86 27.75 5.82
N GLY A 181 32.68 27.65 5.17
CA GLY A 181 32.55 27.15 3.79
C GLY A 181 31.26 27.56 3.16
N GLU A 182 31.27 28.75 2.61
CA GLU A 182 30.65 29.24 1.37
C GLU A 182 29.20 28.87 1.03
N ALA A 183 28.39 29.90 1.07
CA ALA A 183 27.06 30.00 0.48
C ALA A 183 27.16 30.01 -1.06
N LEU A 184 26.49 29.10 -1.73
CA LEU A 184 26.18 29.12 -3.15
C LEU A 184 24.81 29.72 -3.37
N GLU A 185 24.76 30.88 -4.01
CA GLU A 185 23.53 31.53 -4.47
C GLU A 185 22.89 30.75 -5.63
N PRO A 186 21.52 30.68 -5.73
CA PRO A 186 20.86 30.11 -6.89
C PRO A 186 20.68 31.18 -7.98
N GLU A 187 21.17 30.87 -9.16
CA GLU A 187 20.89 31.64 -10.38
C GLU A 187 19.42 31.52 -10.77
N GLY A 188 18.79 32.65 -11.06
CA GLY A 188 17.40 32.78 -11.48
C GLY A 188 17.17 32.35 -12.94
N PRO A 189 15.89 32.09 -13.31
CA PRO A 189 15.52 31.65 -14.63
C PRO A 189 15.50 32.79 -15.66
N ALA A 190 16.08 32.53 -16.81
CA ALA A 190 16.06 33.40 -17.99
C ALA A 190 14.63 33.42 -18.61
N ASP A 191 14.15 34.62 -18.84
CA ASP A 191 12.96 34.95 -19.65
C ASP A 191 13.10 34.44 -21.08
N GLY A 192 12.23 33.47 -21.45
CA GLY A 192 12.00 33.01 -22.82
C GLY A 192 10.74 33.65 -23.41
N GLN A 193 10.93 34.68 -24.16
CA GLN A 193 9.92 35.43 -24.90
C GLN A 193 9.25 34.57 -25.98
N LEU A 194 7.94 34.33 -25.85
CA LEU A 194 7.12 33.65 -26.87
C LEU A 194 6.64 34.61 -27.90
N ASP A 195 7.15 34.44 -29.11
CA ASP A 195 6.79 35.16 -30.34
C ASP A 195 5.49 34.61 -30.92
N LEU A 196 4.46 35.45 -30.91
CA LEU A 196 3.16 35.19 -31.53
C LEU A 196 3.27 35.50 -33.03
N ARG A 197 3.29 34.47 -33.89
CA ARG A 197 2.99 34.64 -35.32
C ARG A 197 1.61 34.12 -35.65
N GLN A 198 0.75 35.07 -35.98
CA GLN A 198 -0.49 34.92 -36.74
C GLN A 198 -0.14 34.52 -38.17
N GLY A 199 -0.98 33.73 -38.78
CA GLY A 199 -0.92 33.49 -40.23
C GLY A 199 -1.90 32.44 -40.68
N GLY A 200 -2.96 32.91 -41.39
CA GLY A 200 -3.53 32.39 -42.56
C GLY A 200 -4.56 31.29 -42.43
#